data_e46b37124e1e7429a0dcfed8302362b7
#
_entry.id   e46b37124e1e7429a0dcfed8302362b7
#
_cell.length_a   1.000
_cell.length_b   1.000
_cell.length_c   1.000
_cell.angle_alpha   90.00
_cell.angle_beta   90.00
_cell.angle_gamma   90.00
#
_symmetry.space_group_name_H-M   'P 1'
#
loop_
_entity.id
_entity.type
_entity.pdbx_description
1 polymer ?
#
loop_
_entity_poly.entity_id
_entity_poly.type
_entity_poly.pdbx_seq_one_letter_code
_entity_poly.pdbx_strand_id
1 'polypeptide(L)'
;MNQEELSKKLLSPSKKSRLEKLGKGLTFACLSLIVIIVAMILIFVAQKGLSTFFVNGVNIFDFLFGATWNPSGKQFGALPMILGSFIVTILSALIATPFAIGAAVFMTEVSPKGAKILQPAIELLVGIPSVVYGFIGLQVVVPFVRTVFGGTGFGILSGIFVLFVMILPTVTFMTTDSLRAVPRHYREASLAMGATRWQTIWRVTLKAARSGIFTAVVFGMARAFGEALAIQMVVGNSAVVPTSLTTPAATLTSVLTMGIGNTVMGTVDNNVLWSLALVLLLMSLAFNSVIKLITKERGKKNYAR
;
A
#
# COMPACT_ATOMS: atom_id res chain seq x y z
N MET A 1 39.37 10.08 49.79
CA MET A 1 38.07 9.63 49.36
C MET A 1 38.06 8.10 49.43
N ASN A 2 37.26 7.56 50.34
CA ASN A 2 37.25 6.10 50.61
C ASN A 2 36.68 5.35 49.41
N GLN A 3 37.13 4.11 49.15
CA GLN A 3 36.63 3.26 48.05
C GLN A 3 35.11 3.07 48.07
N GLU A 4 34.50 3.07 49.24
CA GLU A 4 33.04 3.01 49.42
C GLU A 4 32.32 4.29 48.94
N GLU A 5 32.86 5.48 49.13
CA GLU A 5 32.30 6.73 48.63
C GLU A 5 32.41 6.83 47.10
N LEU A 6 33.52 6.32 46.56
CA LEU A 6 33.71 6.26 45.09
C LEU A 6 32.73 5.30 44.45
N SER A 7 32.50 4.13 45.04
CA SER A 7 31.54 3.16 44.54
C SER A 7 30.10 3.66 44.63
N LYS A 8 29.70 4.34 45.70
CA LYS A 8 28.39 4.98 45.85
C LYS A 8 28.16 6.11 44.82
N LYS A 9 29.20 6.91 44.52
CA LYS A 9 29.13 7.96 43.50
C LYS A 9 29.06 7.39 42.08
N LEU A 10 29.77 6.30 41.79
CA LEU A 10 29.75 5.62 40.51
C LEU A 10 28.41 4.86 40.26
N LEU A 11 27.78 4.33 41.32
CA LEU A 11 26.50 3.66 41.28
C LEU A 11 25.29 4.60 41.37
N SER A 12 25.52 5.89 41.73
CA SER A 12 24.43 6.87 41.77
C SER A 12 23.93 7.20 40.37
N PRO A 13 22.62 7.19 40.10
CA PRO A 13 22.09 7.48 38.76
C PRO A 13 22.42 8.93 38.39
N SER A 14 23.27 9.09 37.39
CA SER A 14 23.62 10.42 36.84
C SER A 14 22.39 11.12 36.27
N LYS A 15 22.39 12.45 36.13
CA LYS A 15 21.33 13.21 35.46
C LYS A 15 21.05 12.65 34.07
N LYS A 16 22.08 12.17 33.36
CA LYS A 16 21.98 11.54 32.05
C LYS A 16 21.21 10.21 32.10
N SER A 17 21.45 9.38 33.11
CA SER A 17 20.71 8.13 33.31
C SER A 17 19.21 8.35 33.67
N ARG A 18 18.91 9.43 34.40
CA ARG A 18 17.50 9.80 34.68
C ARG A 18 16.79 10.30 33.44
N LEU A 19 17.42 11.14 32.60
CA LEU A 19 16.91 11.60 31.33
C LEU A 19 16.68 10.43 30.35
N GLU A 20 17.61 9.47 30.33
CA GLU A 20 17.48 8.26 29.51
C GLU A 20 16.29 7.37 29.95
N LYS A 21 16.09 7.20 31.27
CA LYS A 21 14.92 6.50 31.80
C LYS A 21 13.61 7.21 31.48
N LEU A 22 13.57 8.55 31.59
CA LEU A 22 12.42 9.36 31.20
C LEU A 22 12.13 9.25 29.69
N GLY A 23 13.17 9.35 28.87
CA GLY A 23 13.06 9.17 27.41
C GLY A 23 12.52 7.78 27.05
N LYS A 24 13.05 6.73 27.70
CA LYS A 24 12.59 5.35 27.51
C LYS A 24 11.13 5.17 27.94
N GLY A 25 10.73 5.77 29.08
CA GLY A 25 9.33 5.75 29.55
C GLY A 25 8.40 6.48 28.60
N LEU A 26 8.79 7.67 28.10
CA LEU A 26 8.00 8.44 27.14
C LEU A 26 7.84 7.67 25.80
N THR A 27 8.93 7.12 25.29
CA THR A 27 8.88 6.31 24.05
C THR A 27 7.97 5.09 24.22
N PHE A 28 8.03 4.40 25.36
CA PHE A 28 7.16 3.28 25.65
C PHE A 28 5.69 3.70 25.75
N ALA A 29 5.41 4.83 26.42
CA ALA A 29 4.06 5.38 26.52
C ALA A 29 3.48 5.75 25.14
N CYS A 30 4.26 6.42 24.29
CA CYS A 30 3.84 6.76 22.92
C CYS A 30 3.58 5.49 22.08
N LEU A 31 4.46 4.49 22.18
CA LEU A 31 4.27 3.22 21.48
C LEU A 31 3.01 2.50 21.96
N SER A 32 2.79 2.44 23.29
CA SER A 32 1.59 1.82 23.88
C SER A 32 0.31 2.54 23.43
N LEU A 33 0.34 3.87 23.39
CA LEU A 33 -0.79 4.67 22.91
C LEU A 33 -1.14 4.33 21.45
N ILE A 34 -0.15 4.25 20.58
CA ILE A 34 -0.36 3.87 19.17
C ILE A 34 -0.98 2.48 19.07
N VAL A 35 -0.44 1.51 19.80
CA VAL A 35 -0.97 0.12 19.79
C VAL A 35 -2.42 0.08 20.30
N ILE A 36 -2.74 0.82 21.37
CA ILE A 36 -4.10 0.90 21.91
C ILE A 36 -5.06 1.51 20.88
N ILE A 37 -4.68 2.63 20.25
CA ILE A 37 -5.52 3.29 19.23
C ILE A 37 -5.79 2.34 18.06
N VAL A 38 -4.76 1.69 17.54
CA VAL A 38 -4.91 0.71 16.44
C VAL A 38 -5.81 -0.46 16.87
N ALA A 39 -5.61 -1.00 18.06
CA ALA A 39 -6.46 -2.07 18.58
C ALA A 39 -7.93 -1.64 18.72
N MET A 40 -8.18 -0.43 19.23
CA MET A 40 -9.55 0.13 19.31
C MET A 40 -10.21 0.27 17.94
N ILE A 41 -9.47 0.76 16.92
CA ILE A 41 -10.00 0.86 15.56
C ILE A 41 -10.35 -0.53 15.01
N LEU A 42 -9.47 -1.51 15.16
CA LEU A 42 -9.71 -2.88 14.70
C LEU A 42 -10.93 -3.52 15.39
N ILE A 43 -11.05 -3.36 16.70
CA ILE A 43 -12.19 -3.87 17.48
C ILE A 43 -13.48 -3.17 17.04
N PHE A 44 -13.46 -1.86 16.86
CA PHE A 44 -14.63 -1.10 16.43
C PHE A 44 -15.11 -1.52 15.04
N VAL A 45 -14.20 -1.61 14.06
CA VAL A 45 -14.52 -2.06 12.71
C VAL A 45 -15.06 -3.49 12.72
N ALA A 46 -14.43 -4.37 13.51
CA ALA A 46 -14.90 -5.75 13.64
C ALA A 46 -16.29 -5.83 14.26
N GLN A 47 -16.55 -5.12 15.36
CA GLN A 47 -17.86 -5.12 16.02
C GLN A 47 -18.96 -4.59 15.09
N LYS A 48 -18.74 -3.46 14.45
CA LYS A 48 -19.71 -2.84 13.54
C LYS A 48 -19.90 -3.67 12.27
N GLY A 49 -18.82 -4.14 11.67
CA GLY A 49 -18.91 -4.98 10.48
C GLY A 49 -19.58 -6.33 10.73
N LEU A 50 -19.33 -6.96 11.87
CA LEU A 50 -19.96 -8.23 12.23
C LEU A 50 -21.44 -8.05 12.61
N SER A 51 -21.85 -6.88 13.11
CA SER A 51 -23.26 -6.61 13.46
C SER A 51 -24.22 -6.76 12.27
N THR A 52 -23.76 -6.56 11.05
CA THR A 52 -24.53 -6.83 9.82
C THR A 52 -25.00 -8.27 9.73
N PHE A 53 -24.17 -9.20 10.10
CA PHE A 53 -24.44 -10.64 10.00
C PHE A 53 -25.20 -11.17 11.22
N PHE A 54 -24.74 -10.81 12.42
CA PHE A 54 -25.29 -11.37 13.66
C PHE A 54 -26.54 -10.64 14.17
N VAL A 55 -26.66 -9.32 13.93
CA VAL A 55 -27.78 -8.51 14.41
C VAL A 55 -28.80 -8.26 13.29
N ASN A 56 -28.33 -7.94 12.09
CA ASN A 56 -29.22 -7.62 10.97
C ASN A 56 -29.58 -8.85 10.12
N GLY A 57 -28.99 -10.01 10.35
CA GLY A 57 -29.34 -11.28 9.71
C GLY A 57 -28.97 -11.37 8.21
N VAL A 58 -28.07 -10.51 7.72
CA VAL A 58 -27.58 -10.57 6.34
C VAL A 58 -26.72 -11.83 6.18
N ASN A 59 -26.97 -12.61 5.14
CA ASN A 59 -26.19 -13.82 4.86
C ASN A 59 -24.76 -13.43 4.39
N ILE A 60 -23.75 -14.01 5.02
CA ILE A 60 -22.33 -13.74 4.72
C ILE A 60 -21.98 -14.12 3.27
N PHE A 61 -22.52 -15.23 2.76
CA PHE A 61 -22.27 -15.68 1.39
C PHE A 61 -22.90 -14.75 0.36
N ASP A 62 -24.15 -14.33 0.60
CA ASP A 62 -24.84 -13.38 -0.27
C ASP A 62 -24.16 -12.02 -0.24
N PHE A 63 -23.60 -11.62 0.91
CA PHE A 63 -22.82 -10.40 1.02
C PHE A 63 -21.50 -10.48 0.24
N LEU A 64 -20.72 -11.55 0.39
CA LEU A 64 -19.39 -11.65 -0.24
C LEU A 64 -19.46 -11.93 -1.74
N PHE A 65 -20.41 -12.76 -2.19
CA PHE A 65 -20.51 -13.23 -3.57
C PHE A 65 -21.69 -12.66 -4.35
N GLY A 66 -22.56 -11.90 -3.70
CA GLY A 66 -23.65 -11.21 -4.38
C GLY A 66 -23.15 -10.16 -5.38
N ALA A 67 -23.75 -10.15 -6.57
CA ALA A 67 -23.38 -9.25 -7.65
C ALA A 67 -24.15 -7.93 -7.65
N THR A 68 -25.20 -7.80 -6.84
CA THR A 68 -26.09 -6.64 -6.77
C THR A 68 -25.89 -5.86 -5.49
N TRP A 69 -25.61 -4.56 -5.64
CA TRP A 69 -25.55 -3.60 -4.53
C TRP A 69 -26.69 -2.61 -4.65
N ASN A 70 -27.75 -2.82 -3.89
CA ASN A 70 -28.91 -1.93 -3.82
C ASN A 70 -29.40 -1.82 -2.37
N PRO A 71 -28.89 -0.87 -1.58
CA PRO A 71 -29.29 -0.67 -0.19
C PRO A 71 -30.81 -0.44 -0.05
N SER A 72 -31.41 0.34 -0.94
CA SER A 72 -32.87 0.61 -0.91
C SER A 72 -33.70 -0.65 -1.06
N GLY A 73 -33.22 -1.64 -1.82
CA GLY A 73 -33.82 -2.97 -1.99
C GLY A 73 -33.31 -4.02 -1.01
N LYS A 74 -32.50 -3.63 -0.01
CA LYS A 74 -31.86 -4.53 0.96
C LYS A 74 -30.99 -5.64 0.34
N GLN A 75 -30.40 -5.37 -0.82
CA GLN A 75 -29.47 -6.26 -1.50
C GLN A 75 -28.04 -5.73 -1.30
N PHE A 76 -27.22 -6.50 -0.61
CA PHE A 76 -25.90 -6.05 -0.17
C PHE A 76 -24.78 -6.96 -0.70
N GLY A 77 -24.61 -7.03 -2.02
CA GLY A 77 -23.56 -7.83 -2.65
C GLY A 77 -22.27 -7.04 -2.82
N ALA A 78 -21.18 -7.47 -2.19
CA ALA A 78 -19.88 -6.80 -2.21
C ALA A 78 -18.96 -7.24 -3.37
N LEU A 79 -19.31 -8.29 -4.11
CA LEU A 79 -18.49 -8.86 -5.17
C LEU A 79 -18.00 -7.84 -6.21
N PRO A 80 -18.85 -6.92 -6.74
CA PRO A 80 -18.40 -5.93 -7.71
C PRO A 80 -17.25 -5.06 -7.20
N MET A 81 -17.35 -4.61 -5.94
CA MET A 81 -16.37 -3.74 -5.29
C MET A 81 -15.09 -4.49 -4.92
N ILE A 82 -15.22 -5.76 -4.52
CA ILE A 82 -14.07 -6.64 -4.27
C ILE A 82 -13.27 -6.81 -5.57
N LEU A 83 -13.93 -7.18 -6.66
CA LEU A 83 -13.30 -7.34 -7.97
C LEU A 83 -12.70 -6.03 -8.48
N GLY A 84 -13.42 -4.91 -8.37
CA GLY A 84 -12.94 -3.60 -8.75
C GLY A 84 -11.65 -3.22 -8.01
N SER A 85 -11.62 -3.39 -6.69
CA SER A 85 -10.43 -3.12 -5.86
C SER A 85 -9.24 -3.99 -6.26
N PHE A 86 -9.44 -5.29 -6.48
CA PHE A 86 -8.37 -6.19 -6.91
C PHE A 86 -7.82 -5.85 -8.29
N ILE A 87 -8.71 -5.71 -9.27
CA ILE A 87 -8.31 -5.48 -10.66
C ILE A 87 -7.51 -4.17 -10.77
N VAL A 88 -8.04 -3.07 -10.19
CA VAL A 88 -7.36 -1.77 -10.26
C VAL A 88 -6.00 -1.83 -9.58
N THR A 89 -5.90 -2.42 -8.40
CA THR A 89 -4.63 -2.50 -7.65
C THR A 89 -3.59 -3.37 -8.33
N ILE A 90 -3.98 -4.58 -8.76
CA ILE A 90 -3.03 -5.53 -9.37
C ILE A 90 -2.52 -4.99 -10.71
N LEU A 91 -3.41 -4.50 -11.57
CA LEU A 91 -3.01 -3.99 -12.88
C LEU A 91 -2.15 -2.72 -12.77
N SER A 92 -2.49 -1.81 -11.85
CA SER A 92 -1.66 -0.62 -11.60
C SER A 92 -0.25 -0.99 -11.12
N ALA A 93 -0.15 -1.94 -10.19
CA ALA A 93 1.14 -2.38 -9.66
C ALA A 93 1.95 -3.14 -10.72
N LEU A 94 1.30 -3.99 -11.53
CA LEU A 94 1.95 -4.73 -12.61
C LEU A 94 2.57 -3.79 -13.63
N ILE A 95 1.86 -2.72 -13.99
CA ILE A 95 2.37 -1.70 -14.92
C ILE A 95 3.43 -0.83 -14.24
N ALA A 96 3.23 -0.38 -13.00
CA ALA A 96 4.16 0.49 -12.29
C ALA A 96 5.52 -0.18 -12.01
N THR A 97 5.53 -1.48 -11.71
CA THR A 97 6.72 -2.22 -11.29
C THR A 97 7.89 -2.14 -12.28
N PRO A 98 7.73 -2.45 -13.58
CA PRO A 98 8.86 -2.40 -14.51
C PRO A 98 9.41 -0.97 -14.68
N PHE A 99 8.55 0.05 -14.69
CA PHE A 99 8.98 1.45 -14.76
C PHE A 99 9.73 1.88 -13.50
N ALA A 100 9.23 1.47 -12.33
CA ALA A 100 9.86 1.78 -11.04
C ALA A 100 11.24 1.11 -10.92
N ILE A 101 11.37 -0.16 -11.30
CA ILE A 101 12.65 -0.87 -11.31
C ILE A 101 13.60 -0.22 -12.32
N GLY A 102 13.12 0.12 -13.52
CA GLY A 102 13.92 0.79 -14.54
C GLY A 102 14.47 2.15 -14.06
N ALA A 103 13.63 2.98 -13.44
CA ALA A 103 14.03 4.26 -12.85
C ALA A 103 15.04 4.07 -11.70
N ALA A 104 14.83 3.10 -10.83
CA ALA A 104 15.74 2.79 -9.72
C ALA A 104 17.12 2.30 -10.23
N VAL A 105 17.14 1.41 -11.22
CA VAL A 105 18.38 0.96 -11.88
C VAL A 105 19.09 2.12 -12.55
N PHE A 106 18.36 2.96 -13.26
CA PHE A 106 18.94 4.16 -13.89
C PHE A 106 19.65 5.05 -12.86
N MET A 107 18.99 5.33 -11.72
CA MET A 107 19.55 6.18 -10.67
C MET A 107 20.73 5.55 -9.92
N THR A 108 20.77 4.23 -9.77
CA THR A 108 21.80 3.57 -8.95
C THR A 108 23.00 3.08 -9.76
N GLU A 109 22.76 2.59 -10.99
CA GLU A 109 23.76 1.87 -11.75
C GLU A 109 24.21 2.60 -13.03
N VAL A 110 23.35 3.44 -13.60
CA VAL A 110 23.61 4.04 -14.92
C VAL A 110 24.12 5.48 -14.79
N SER A 111 23.40 6.34 -14.08
CA SER A 111 23.70 7.78 -14.07
C SER A 111 23.57 8.40 -12.67
N PRO A 112 24.71 8.59 -11.96
CA PRO A 112 24.71 9.35 -10.71
C PRO A 112 24.28 10.81 -10.86
N LYS A 113 24.52 11.42 -12.05
CA LYS A 113 24.03 12.77 -12.35
C LYS A 113 22.51 12.80 -12.56
N GLY A 114 21.96 11.81 -13.26
CA GLY A 114 20.53 11.65 -13.42
C GLY A 114 19.81 11.40 -12.09
N ALA A 115 20.44 10.67 -11.17
CA ALA A 115 19.92 10.46 -9.82
C ALA A 115 19.71 11.77 -9.04
N LYS A 116 20.62 12.75 -9.18
CA LYS A 116 20.49 14.07 -8.50
C LYS A 116 19.26 14.87 -8.94
N ILE A 117 18.74 14.61 -10.13
CA ILE A 117 17.53 15.27 -10.67
C ILE A 117 16.28 14.44 -10.39
N LEU A 118 16.35 13.13 -10.64
CA LEU A 118 15.18 12.24 -10.51
C LEU A 118 14.80 11.99 -9.04
N GLN A 119 15.77 11.87 -8.14
CA GLN A 119 15.48 11.57 -6.74
C GLN A 119 14.63 12.66 -6.07
N PRO A 120 14.96 13.98 -6.13
CA PRO A 120 14.09 15.02 -5.59
C PRO A 120 12.71 15.05 -6.25
N ALA A 121 12.62 14.79 -7.56
CA ALA A 121 11.33 14.74 -8.25
C ALA A 121 10.45 13.58 -7.72
N ILE A 122 11.04 12.40 -7.49
CA ILE A 122 10.34 11.25 -6.91
C ILE A 122 9.90 11.55 -5.47
N GLU A 123 10.78 12.18 -4.67
CA GLU A 123 10.47 12.55 -3.29
C GLU A 123 9.32 13.57 -3.22
N LEU A 124 9.29 14.55 -4.12
CA LEU A 124 8.17 15.49 -4.24
C LEU A 124 6.87 14.77 -4.61
N LEU A 125 6.91 13.84 -5.56
CA LEU A 125 5.73 13.05 -5.95
C LEU A 125 5.18 12.20 -4.78
N VAL A 126 6.03 11.62 -3.95
CA VAL A 126 5.58 10.88 -2.75
C VAL A 126 4.84 11.79 -1.76
N GLY A 127 5.23 13.06 -1.68
CA GLY A 127 4.65 14.06 -0.77
C GLY A 127 3.31 14.67 -1.24
N ILE A 128 2.91 14.48 -2.50
CA ILE A 128 1.66 15.02 -3.02
C ILE A 128 0.47 14.32 -2.38
N PRO A 129 -0.54 15.06 -1.82
CA PRO A 129 -1.77 14.48 -1.32
C PRO A 129 -2.53 13.67 -2.39
N SER A 130 -3.09 12.53 -2.02
CA SER A 130 -3.79 11.64 -2.97
C SER A 130 -4.97 12.30 -3.68
N VAL A 131 -5.66 13.23 -3.02
CA VAL A 131 -6.74 14.03 -3.61
C VAL A 131 -6.29 14.79 -4.84
N VAL A 132 -5.05 15.32 -4.84
CA VAL A 132 -4.49 16.05 -6.00
C VAL A 132 -4.32 15.10 -7.19
N TYR A 133 -3.85 13.87 -6.97
CA TYR A 133 -3.78 12.85 -8.00
C TYR A 133 -5.17 12.49 -8.57
N GLY A 134 -6.18 12.40 -7.69
CA GLY A 134 -7.56 12.18 -8.09
C GLY A 134 -8.11 13.34 -8.93
N PHE A 135 -7.83 14.58 -8.52
CA PHE A 135 -8.27 15.77 -9.25
C PHE A 135 -7.59 15.86 -10.64
N ILE A 136 -6.28 15.63 -10.72
CA ILE A 136 -5.56 15.56 -12.01
C ILE A 136 -6.13 14.39 -12.85
N GLY A 137 -6.38 13.27 -12.23
CA GLY A 137 -7.03 12.13 -12.88
C GLY A 137 -8.38 12.49 -13.50
N LEU A 138 -9.21 13.21 -12.77
CA LEU A 138 -10.51 13.68 -13.23
C LEU A 138 -10.40 14.66 -14.40
N GLN A 139 -9.45 15.60 -14.35
CA GLN A 139 -9.30 16.67 -15.35
C GLN A 139 -8.53 16.23 -16.58
N VAL A 140 -7.60 15.28 -16.46
CA VAL A 140 -6.70 14.88 -17.54
C VAL A 140 -6.93 13.45 -17.98
N VAL A 141 -6.90 12.49 -17.03
CA VAL A 141 -6.95 11.05 -17.36
C VAL A 141 -8.34 10.66 -17.85
N VAL A 142 -9.41 11.08 -17.17
CA VAL A 142 -10.79 10.74 -17.57
C VAL A 142 -11.13 11.28 -18.97
N PRO A 143 -10.86 12.56 -19.32
CA PRO A 143 -11.05 13.05 -20.69
C PRO A 143 -10.17 12.32 -21.72
N PHE A 144 -8.91 12.02 -21.38
CA PHE A 144 -8.02 11.26 -22.26
C PHE A 144 -8.58 9.86 -22.53
N VAL A 145 -8.98 9.11 -21.50
CA VAL A 145 -9.57 7.78 -21.66
C VAL A 145 -10.85 7.84 -22.48
N ARG A 146 -11.71 8.85 -22.25
CA ARG A 146 -12.92 9.07 -23.04
C ARG A 146 -12.62 9.27 -24.52
N THR A 147 -11.62 10.06 -24.83
CA THR A 147 -11.28 10.41 -26.22
C THR A 147 -10.66 9.22 -26.96
N VAL A 148 -9.79 8.45 -26.29
CA VAL A 148 -9.02 7.37 -26.93
C VAL A 148 -9.81 6.05 -26.94
N PHE A 149 -10.50 5.72 -25.85
CA PHE A 149 -11.16 4.42 -25.68
C PHE A 149 -12.69 4.52 -25.74
N GLY A 150 -13.25 5.72 -25.80
CA GLY A 150 -14.70 5.94 -25.81
C GLY A 150 -15.35 5.83 -24.43
N GLY A 151 -16.68 5.81 -24.42
CA GLY A 151 -17.47 5.71 -23.19
C GLY A 151 -17.50 7.00 -22.37
N THR A 152 -17.68 6.89 -21.05
CA THR A 152 -17.71 8.03 -20.14
C THR A 152 -16.32 8.54 -19.76
N GLY A 153 -15.28 7.72 -19.96
CA GLY A 153 -13.92 7.95 -19.48
C GLY A 153 -13.71 7.56 -18.01
N PHE A 154 -14.78 7.42 -17.24
CA PHE A 154 -14.72 6.85 -15.88
C PHE A 154 -14.63 5.33 -15.97
N GLY A 155 -13.85 4.71 -15.07
CA GLY A 155 -13.77 3.26 -14.99
C GLY A 155 -12.46 2.76 -14.42
N ILE A 156 -12.30 1.45 -14.48
CA ILE A 156 -11.11 0.75 -13.98
C ILE A 156 -9.84 1.29 -14.66
N LEU A 157 -9.90 1.55 -15.98
CA LEU A 157 -8.72 2.03 -16.73
C LEU A 157 -8.21 3.38 -16.22
N SER A 158 -9.12 4.34 -15.98
CA SER A 158 -8.76 5.63 -15.38
C SER A 158 -8.19 5.47 -13.97
N GLY A 159 -8.76 4.55 -13.17
CA GLY A 159 -8.23 4.18 -11.88
C GLY A 159 -6.82 3.60 -11.96
N ILE A 160 -6.55 2.73 -12.94
CA ILE A 160 -5.23 2.15 -13.18
C ILE A 160 -4.19 3.24 -13.47
N PHE A 161 -4.49 4.19 -14.34
CA PHE A 161 -3.58 5.29 -14.66
C PHE A 161 -3.24 6.14 -13.44
N VAL A 162 -4.25 6.51 -12.64
CA VAL A 162 -4.05 7.33 -11.43
C VAL A 162 -3.23 6.57 -10.39
N LEU A 163 -3.57 5.31 -10.11
CA LEU A 163 -2.79 4.49 -9.17
C LEU A 163 -1.39 4.19 -9.69
N PHE A 164 -1.21 3.97 -10.98
CA PHE A 164 0.11 3.81 -11.58
C PHE A 164 1.03 4.96 -11.22
N VAL A 165 0.57 6.21 -11.43
CA VAL A 165 1.36 7.41 -11.11
C VAL A 165 1.64 7.52 -9.62
N MET A 166 0.71 7.12 -8.75
CA MET A 166 0.88 7.13 -7.29
C MET A 166 1.82 6.04 -6.77
N ILE A 167 1.78 4.84 -7.35
CA ILE A 167 2.60 3.70 -6.92
C ILE A 167 4.05 3.88 -7.37
N LEU A 168 4.24 4.40 -8.58
CA LEU A 168 5.54 4.51 -9.25
C LEU A 168 6.61 5.16 -8.36
N PRO A 169 6.41 6.34 -7.75
CA PRO A 169 7.43 6.98 -6.92
C PRO A 169 7.76 6.16 -5.68
N THR A 170 6.76 5.58 -5.03
CA THR A 170 6.92 4.78 -3.82
C THR A 170 7.76 3.51 -4.08
N VAL A 171 7.43 2.77 -5.14
CA VAL A 171 8.16 1.56 -5.52
C VAL A 171 9.57 1.90 -6.00
N THR A 172 9.73 3.00 -6.75
CA THR A 172 11.04 3.47 -7.21
C THR A 172 11.95 3.82 -6.05
N PHE A 173 11.46 4.58 -5.07
CA PHE A 173 12.21 4.99 -3.90
C PHE A 173 12.72 3.77 -3.11
N MET A 174 11.83 2.86 -2.73
CA MET A 174 12.19 1.66 -1.97
C MET A 174 13.06 0.68 -2.77
N THR A 175 12.87 0.59 -4.09
CA THR A 175 13.73 -0.21 -4.98
C THR A 175 15.13 0.38 -5.05
N THR A 176 15.25 1.70 -5.14
CA THR A 176 16.53 2.41 -5.13
C THR A 176 17.32 2.12 -3.85
N ASP A 177 16.66 2.18 -2.69
CA ASP A 177 17.29 1.84 -1.40
C ASP A 177 17.74 0.38 -1.35
N SER A 178 16.91 -0.52 -1.88
CA SER A 178 17.23 -1.95 -1.96
C SER A 178 18.45 -2.23 -2.86
N LEU A 179 18.59 -1.52 -3.97
CA LEU A 179 19.74 -1.62 -4.87
C LEU A 179 21.01 -1.02 -4.25
N ARG A 180 20.88 0.10 -3.52
CA ARG A 180 22.01 0.74 -2.79
C ARG A 180 22.51 -0.14 -1.65
N ALA A 181 21.64 -0.92 -1.03
CA ALA A 181 22.00 -1.84 0.04
C ALA A 181 22.84 -3.04 -0.44
N VAL A 182 22.92 -3.31 -1.74
CA VAL A 182 23.76 -4.39 -2.29
C VAL A 182 25.24 -4.03 -2.14
N PRO A 183 26.07 -4.85 -1.43
CA PRO A 183 27.47 -4.56 -1.21
C PRO A 183 28.27 -4.41 -2.52
N ARG A 184 29.16 -3.42 -2.55
CA ARG A 184 29.94 -3.09 -3.76
C ARG A 184 30.80 -4.23 -4.27
N HIS A 185 31.34 -5.06 -3.37
CA HIS A 185 32.19 -6.19 -3.74
C HIS A 185 31.48 -7.20 -4.65
N TYR A 186 30.15 -7.32 -4.61
CA TYR A 186 29.42 -8.19 -5.57
C TYR A 186 29.53 -7.68 -7.02
N ARG A 187 29.48 -6.35 -7.20
CA ARG A 187 29.66 -5.73 -8.52
C ARG A 187 31.11 -5.85 -9.01
N GLU A 188 32.07 -5.58 -8.12
CA GLU A 188 33.49 -5.66 -8.39
C GLU A 188 33.93 -7.09 -8.77
N ALA A 189 33.49 -8.09 -8.01
CA ALA A 189 33.75 -9.50 -8.32
C ALA A 189 33.18 -9.92 -9.69
N SER A 190 31.96 -9.48 -10.01
CA SER A 190 31.35 -9.78 -11.31
C SER A 190 32.13 -9.15 -12.48
N LEU A 191 32.58 -7.92 -12.33
CA LEU A 191 33.38 -7.20 -13.33
C LEU A 191 34.76 -7.83 -13.47
N ALA A 192 35.39 -8.27 -12.36
CA ALA A 192 36.68 -8.97 -12.36
C ALA A 192 36.63 -10.31 -13.10
N MET A 193 35.47 -10.98 -13.14
CA MET A 193 35.23 -12.19 -13.93
C MET A 193 34.94 -11.90 -15.41
N GLY A 194 35.12 -10.67 -15.87
CA GLY A 194 34.91 -10.27 -17.27
C GLY A 194 33.45 -10.01 -17.66
N ALA A 195 32.52 -9.94 -16.71
CA ALA A 195 31.13 -9.59 -17.02
C ALA A 195 31.01 -8.13 -17.43
N THR A 196 30.12 -7.83 -18.37
CA THR A 196 29.77 -6.45 -18.72
C THR A 196 28.95 -5.78 -17.62
N ARG A 197 28.91 -4.44 -17.61
CA ARG A 197 28.06 -3.68 -16.65
C ARG A 197 26.61 -4.14 -16.69
N TRP A 198 26.04 -4.36 -17.88
CA TRP A 198 24.67 -4.81 -18.05
C TRP A 198 24.44 -6.21 -17.48
N GLN A 199 25.38 -7.14 -17.73
CA GLN A 199 25.33 -8.48 -17.15
C GLN A 199 25.41 -8.43 -15.62
N THR A 200 26.27 -7.58 -15.06
CA THR A 200 26.39 -7.36 -13.62
C THR A 200 25.07 -6.84 -13.02
N ILE A 201 24.45 -5.82 -13.64
CA ILE A 201 23.16 -5.28 -13.19
C ILE A 201 22.10 -6.39 -13.18
N TRP A 202 21.93 -7.08 -14.31
CA TRP A 202 20.83 -8.03 -14.49
C TRP A 202 21.01 -9.34 -13.72
N ARG A 203 22.23 -9.87 -13.73
CA ARG A 203 22.52 -11.19 -13.14
C ARG A 203 22.96 -11.15 -11.68
N VAL A 204 23.50 -10.03 -11.21
CA VAL A 204 24.06 -9.91 -9.86
C VAL A 204 23.26 -8.91 -9.03
N THR A 205 23.25 -7.62 -9.40
CA THR A 205 22.67 -6.57 -8.57
C THR A 205 21.16 -6.76 -8.37
N LEU A 206 20.38 -6.91 -9.44
CA LEU A 206 18.94 -7.13 -9.35
C LEU A 206 18.58 -8.44 -8.63
N LYS A 207 19.39 -9.51 -8.84
CA LYS A 207 19.18 -10.77 -8.15
C LYS A 207 19.49 -10.66 -6.65
N ALA A 208 20.54 -9.94 -6.28
CA ALA A 208 20.87 -9.68 -4.87
C ALA A 208 19.80 -8.83 -4.18
N ALA A 209 19.27 -7.79 -4.86
CA ALA A 209 18.25 -6.90 -4.34
C ALA A 209 16.81 -7.45 -4.43
N ARG A 210 16.58 -8.62 -5.02
CA ARG A 210 15.23 -9.13 -5.36
C ARG A 210 14.24 -9.14 -4.19
N SER A 211 14.69 -9.45 -2.98
CA SER A 211 13.83 -9.49 -1.79
C SER A 211 13.34 -8.08 -1.44
N GLY A 212 14.24 -7.09 -1.50
CA GLY A 212 13.91 -5.69 -1.26
C GLY A 212 13.01 -5.11 -2.36
N ILE A 213 13.28 -5.43 -3.62
CA ILE A 213 12.44 -5.02 -4.76
C ILE A 213 11.02 -5.59 -4.60
N PHE A 214 10.91 -6.86 -4.24
CA PHE A 214 9.61 -7.47 -4.01
C PHE A 214 8.87 -6.80 -2.86
N THR A 215 9.57 -6.49 -1.77
CA THR A 215 9.00 -5.73 -0.63
C THR A 215 8.52 -4.34 -1.06
N ALA A 216 9.27 -3.66 -1.94
CA ALA A 216 8.87 -2.36 -2.48
C ALA A 216 7.56 -2.44 -3.29
N VAL A 217 7.44 -3.44 -4.16
CA VAL A 217 6.21 -3.68 -4.94
C VAL A 217 5.02 -3.95 -4.03
N VAL A 218 5.20 -4.81 -3.03
CA VAL A 218 4.17 -5.13 -2.05
C VAL A 218 3.70 -3.91 -1.29
N PHE A 219 4.63 -3.07 -0.86
CA PHE A 219 4.31 -1.85 -0.15
C PHE A 219 3.54 -0.87 -1.03
N GLY A 220 3.94 -0.75 -2.30
CA GLY A 220 3.19 0.02 -3.30
C GLY A 220 1.77 -0.51 -3.52
N MET A 221 1.60 -1.83 -3.62
CA MET A 221 0.28 -2.47 -3.73
C MET A 221 -0.58 -2.27 -2.49
N ALA A 222 -0.01 -2.39 -1.29
CA ALA A 222 -0.73 -2.17 -0.04
C ALA A 222 -1.25 -0.73 0.06
N ARG A 223 -0.45 0.25 -0.37
CA ARG A 223 -0.87 1.65 -0.48
C ARG A 223 -2.02 1.83 -1.47
N ALA A 224 -1.90 1.26 -2.67
CA ALA A 224 -2.92 1.35 -3.71
C ALA A 224 -4.25 0.68 -3.30
N PHE A 225 -4.18 -0.43 -2.58
CA PHE A 225 -5.36 -1.16 -2.11
C PHE A 225 -6.18 -0.35 -1.10
N GLY A 226 -5.52 0.47 -0.29
CA GLY A 226 -6.16 1.37 0.67
C GLY A 226 -6.55 2.74 0.10
N GLU A 227 -6.26 3.02 -1.17
CA GLU A 227 -6.56 4.33 -1.74
C GLU A 227 -8.07 4.55 -1.92
N ALA A 228 -8.57 5.63 -1.34
CA ALA A 228 -9.98 5.95 -1.35
C ALA A 228 -10.30 7.17 -2.21
N LEU A 229 -9.70 8.31 -1.89
CA LEU A 229 -10.11 9.60 -2.47
C LEU A 229 -9.73 9.74 -3.95
N ALA A 230 -8.52 9.35 -4.33
CA ALA A 230 -8.11 9.45 -5.73
C ALA A 230 -8.93 8.52 -6.63
N ILE A 231 -9.17 7.29 -6.20
CA ILE A 231 -9.96 6.31 -6.95
C ILE A 231 -11.42 6.73 -7.06
N GLN A 232 -12.02 7.20 -5.98
CA GLN A 232 -13.42 7.67 -5.97
C GLN A 232 -13.69 8.72 -7.04
N MET A 233 -12.71 9.59 -7.35
CA MET A 233 -12.85 10.66 -8.33
C MET A 233 -12.83 10.19 -9.78
N VAL A 234 -12.30 8.98 -10.08
CA VAL A 234 -12.04 8.55 -11.47
C VAL A 234 -12.66 7.21 -11.85
N VAL A 235 -13.05 6.38 -10.87
CA VAL A 235 -13.55 5.01 -11.13
C VAL A 235 -15.00 4.97 -11.58
N GLY A 236 -15.79 6.03 -11.33
CA GLY A 236 -17.19 6.16 -11.74
C GLY A 236 -18.22 5.67 -10.73
N ASN A 237 -17.77 5.02 -9.63
CA ASN A 237 -18.58 4.66 -8.44
C ASN A 237 -19.84 3.83 -8.72
N SER A 238 -19.87 3.07 -9.80
CA SER A 238 -20.98 2.18 -10.14
C SER A 238 -20.72 0.79 -9.56
N ALA A 239 -21.56 0.38 -8.62
CA ALA A 239 -21.41 -0.89 -7.91
C ALA A 239 -21.97 -2.07 -8.74
N VAL A 240 -21.46 -2.22 -9.96
CA VAL A 240 -21.77 -3.34 -10.87
C VAL A 240 -20.51 -4.16 -11.15
N VAL A 241 -20.68 -5.44 -11.46
CA VAL A 241 -19.56 -6.30 -11.84
C VAL A 241 -18.90 -5.72 -13.10
N PRO A 242 -17.60 -5.39 -13.08
CA PRO A 242 -16.94 -4.79 -14.22
C PRO A 242 -16.82 -5.80 -15.37
N THR A 243 -17.43 -5.49 -16.50
CA THR A 243 -17.37 -6.30 -17.72
C THR A 243 -16.26 -5.86 -18.66
N SER A 244 -15.80 -4.62 -18.53
CA SER A 244 -14.65 -4.08 -19.27
C SER A 244 -13.87 -3.09 -18.42
N LEU A 245 -12.65 -2.75 -18.87
CA LEU A 245 -11.79 -1.78 -18.16
C LEU A 245 -12.28 -0.32 -18.34
N THR A 246 -13.10 -0.05 -19.33
CA THR A 246 -13.61 1.29 -19.67
C THR A 246 -14.99 1.57 -19.09
N THR A 247 -15.66 0.58 -18.52
CA THR A 247 -16.95 0.78 -17.86
C THR A 247 -16.76 1.35 -16.44
N PRO A 248 -17.66 2.24 -15.99
CA PRO A 248 -17.71 2.68 -14.61
C PRO A 248 -17.80 1.49 -13.66
N ALA A 249 -17.00 1.54 -12.62
CA ALA A 249 -16.93 0.50 -11.59
C ALA A 249 -16.88 1.13 -10.19
N ALA A 250 -16.90 0.32 -9.16
CA ALA A 250 -16.70 0.76 -7.79
C ALA A 250 -15.59 -0.06 -7.11
N THR A 251 -14.94 0.53 -6.13
CA THR A 251 -14.03 -0.16 -5.22
C THR A 251 -14.62 -0.18 -3.81
N LEU A 252 -14.13 -1.08 -2.95
CA LEU A 252 -14.54 -1.13 -1.54
C LEU A 252 -14.36 0.23 -0.86
N THR A 253 -13.22 0.88 -1.13
CA THR A 253 -12.87 2.18 -0.56
C THR A 253 -13.78 3.30 -1.08
N SER A 254 -14.11 3.31 -2.38
CA SER A 254 -14.96 4.36 -2.96
C SER A 254 -16.38 4.32 -2.43
N VAL A 255 -17.00 3.12 -2.35
CA VAL A 255 -18.36 2.98 -1.80
C VAL A 255 -18.39 3.29 -0.31
N LEU A 256 -17.40 2.82 0.45
CA LEU A 256 -17.27 3.13 1.87
C LEU A 256 -17.19 4.64 2.11
N THR A 257 -16.31 5.33 1.40
CA THR A 257 -16.06 6.78 1.58
C THR A 257 -17.29 7.60 1.23
N MET A 258 -18.01 7.24 0.16
CA MET A 258 -19.24 7.93 -0.24
C MET A 258 -20.42 7.64 0.69
N GLY A 259 -20.52 6.41 1.18
CA GLY A 259 -21.68 5.95 1.94
C GLY A 259 -21.63 6.32 3.42
N ILE A 260 -20.43 6.28 4.04
CA ILE A 260 -20.32 6.41 5.50
C ILE A 260 -20.83 7.75 6.04
N GLY A 261 -20.61 8.84 5.31
CA GLY A 261 -21.09 10.19 5.67
C GLY A 261 -22.58 10.42 5.39
N ASN A 262 -23.21 9.55 4.61
CA ASN A 262 -24.59 9.68 4.17
C ASN A 262 -25.54 8.68 4.88
N THR A 263 -25.05 7.93 5.86
CA THR A 263 -25.82 6.92 6.60
C THR A 263 -25.81 7.22 8.09
N VAL A 264 -26.90 6.91 8.79
CA VAL A 264 -27.03 7.12 10.23
C VAL A 264 -26.44 5.92 10.96
N MET A 265 -25.57 6.18 11.95
CA MET A 265 -24.93 5.15 12.75
C MET A 265 -25.97 4.24 13.45
N GLY A 266 -25.78 2.91 13.34
CA GLY A 266 -26.68 1.91 13.90
C GLY A 266 -27.78 1.43 12.96
N THR A 267 -27.94 2.06 11.79
CA THR A 267 -28.84 1.54 10.76
C THR A 267 -28.20 0.37 10.01
N VAL A 268 -29.03 -0.46 9.35
CA VAL A 268 -28.54 -1.60 8.53
C VAL A 268 -27.59 -1.11 7.47
N ASP A 269 -27.92 -0.05 6.77
CA ASP A 269 -27.11 0.54 5.70
C ASP A 269 -25.71 0.97 6.21
N ASN A 270 -25.65 1.59 7.40
CA ASN A 270 -24.39 1.97 8.01
C ASN A 270 -23.58 0.74 8.44
N ASN A 271 -24.22 -0.26 9.07
CA ASN A 271 -23.54 -1.48 9.50
C ASN A 271 -22.95 -2.24 8.29
N VAL A 272 -23.67 -2.30 7.17
CA VAL A 272 -23.22 -2.94 5.93
C VAL A 272 -21.98 -2.22 5.35
N LEU A 273 -21.89 -0.91 5.43
CA LEU A 273 -20.67 -0.18 5.06
C LEU A 273 -19.48 -0.54 5.95
N TRP A 274 -19.72 -0.70 7.27
CA TRP A 274 -18.68 -1.20 8.17
C TRP A 274 -18.26 -2.64 7.85
N SER A 275 -19.16 -3.45 7.29
CA SER A 275 -18.81 -4.78 6.79
C SER A 275 -17.90 -4.71 5.56
N LEU A 276 -18.10 -3.73 4.64
CA LEU A 276 -17.15 -3.48 3.56
C LEU A 276 -15.77 -3.07 4.09
N ALA A 277 -15.74 -2.23 5.13
CA ALA A 277 -14.48 -1.87 5.80
C ALA A 277 -13.79 -3.09 6.42
N LEU A 278 -14.56 -3.99 7.05
CA LEU A 278 -14.04 -5.24 7.61
C LEU A 278 -13.48 -6.15 6.51
N VAL A 279 -14.20 -6.30 5.39
CA VAL A 279 -13.71 -7.07 4.23
C VAL A 279 -12.42 -6.46 3.69
N LEU A 280 -12.37 -5.15 3.50
CA LEU A 280 -11.16 -4.45 3.05
C LEU A 280 -9.96 -4.71 3.97
N LEU A 281 -10.19 -4.66 5.29
CA LEU A 281 -9.18 -4.92 6.30
C LEU A 281 -8.68 -6.38 6.24
N LEU A 282 -9.59 -7.34 6.17
CA LEU A 282 -9.25 -8.77 6.07
C LEU A 282 -8.51 -9.08 4.76
N MET A 283 -8.96 -8.52 3.64
CA MET A 283 -8.29 -8.65 2.35
C MET A 283 -6.89 -8.06 2.36
N SER A 284 -6.72 -6.87 2.95
CA SER A 284 -5.41 -6.23 3.10
C SER A 284 -4.47 -7.07 3.96
N LEU A 285 -4.95 -7.60 5.08
CA LEU A 285 -4.18 -8.50 5.96
C LEU A 285 -3.80 -9.80 5.26
N ALA A 286 -4.75 -10.43 4.57
CA ALA A 286 -4.52 -11.66 3.81
C ALA A 286 -3.48 -11.44 2.72
N PHE A 287 -3.64 -10.37 1.94
CA PHE A 287 -2.72 -10.00 0.89
C PHE A 287 -1.29 -9.78 1.42
N ASN A 288 -1.14 -8.95 2.47
CA ASN A 288 0.16 -8.72 3.11
C ASN A 288 0.77 -10.00 3.68
N SER A 289 -0.05 -10.89 4.26
CA SER A 289 0.41 -12.16 4.83
C SER A 289 0.90 -13.12 3.76
N VAL A 290 0.15 -13.30 2.67
CA VAL A 290 0.53 -14.14 1.52
C VAL A 290 1.87 -13.68 0.95
N ILE A 291 2.03 -12.38 0.79
CA ILE A 291 3.25 -11.80 0.25
C ILE A 291 4.45 -12.03 1.18
N LYS A 292 4.28 -11.83 2.49
CA LYS A 292 5.32 -12.12 3.49
C LYS A 292 5.75 -13.58 3.47
N LEU A 293 4.79 -14.50 3.33
CA LEU A 293 5.08 -15.94 3.24
C LEU A 293 5.92 -16.27 2.01
N ILE A 294 5.54 -15.76 0.83
CA ILE A 294 6.28 -15.97 -0.42
C ILE A 294 7.70 -15.40 -0.32
N THR A 295 7.87 -14.24 0.31
CA THR A 295 9.18 -13.60 0.48
C THR A 295 10.07 -14.37 1.45
N LYS A 296 9.51 -14.88 2.57
CA LYS A 296 10.23 -15.62 3.61
C LYS A 296 10.77 -16.97 3.09
N GLU A 297 9.98 -17.71 2.32
CA GLU A 297 10.42 -19.00 1.74
C GLU A 297 11.56 -18.82 0.74
N ARG A 298 11.50 -17.77 -0.07
CA ARG A 298 12.55 -17.45 -1.04
C ARG A 298 13.86 -16.99 -0.38
N GLY A 299 13.78 -16.32 0.78
CA GLY A 299 14.95 -15.94 1.59
C GLY A 299 15.68 -17.17 2.16
N LYS A 300 14.96 -18.12 2.75
CA LYS A 300 15.57 -19.35 3.32
C LYS A 300 16.28 -20.23 2.29
N LYS A 301 15.75 -20.36 1.07
CA LYS A 301 16.38 -21.17 0.01
C LYS A 301 17.71 -20.61 -0.51
N ASN A 302 18.01 -19.34 -0.24
CA ASN A 302 19.27 -18.72 -0.71
C ASN A 302 20.42 -18.80 0.29
N TYR A 303 20.15 -19.03 1.58
CA TYR A 303 21.18 -19.25 2.60
C TYR A 303 21.55 -20.75 2.74
N ALA A 304 20.81 -21.64 2.08
CA ALA A 304 21.03 -23.10 2.11
C ALA A 304 21.72 -23.65 0.85
N ARG A 305 22.22 -22.80 0.00
CA ARG A 305 23.09 -23.11 -1.16
C ARG A 305 24.32 -22.19 -1.10
#